data_38d65c187ac59fb56647c84a14b9bc63
#
_entry.id   38d65c187ac59fb56647c84a14b9bc63
#
_cell.length_a   1.000
_cell.length_b   1.000
_cell.length_c   1.000
_cell.angle_alpha   90.00
_cell.angle_beta   90.00
_cell.angle_gamma   90.00
#
_symmetry.space_group_name_H-M   'P 1'
#
loop_
_entity.id
_entity.type
_entity.pdbx_description
1 polymer ?
#
loop_
_entity_poly.entity_id
_entity_poly.type
_entity_poly.pdbx_seq_one_letter_code
_entity_poly.pdbx_strand_id
1 'polypeptide(L)'
;ISDCEDVQATMDCLRAMGVQCRQSGDTVRVQGTDFRTARAHGELACRESGSTLRFLIPPVLLTRSPATFTGYGRLMERPMQVYADICRERGLLFRQEKGRITVGGGLPAGVYALPGDVSSQFISGLLFALPLAAGQSEIRLTTPTESRSYLLLTLDAMRQFGVEAGWTSDRRLSVPGGQRYCAREVAVEGDYSNAAFLDAFNFLGGAVTLTGLRPDSLQGDRCY
;
A
#
# COMPACT_ATOMS: atom_id res chain seq x y z
N ILE A 1 -12.43 -3.62 11.69
CA ILE A 1 -10.98 -3.72 11.36
C ILE A 1 -10.26 -4.45 12.49
N SER A 2 -9.36 -5.36 12.15
CA SER A 2 -8.50 -6.05 13.10
C SER A 2 -7.60 -5.07 13.86
N ASP A 3 -7.43 -5.29 15.16
CA ASP A 3 -6.47 -4.54 15.98
C ASP A 3 -5.11 -5.24 15.95
N CYS A 4 -4.48 -5.23 14.77
CA CYS A 4 -3.15 -5.82 14.58
C CYS A 4 -2.07 -4.74 14.45
N GLU A 5 -0.83 -5.13 14.74
CA GLU A 5 0.34 -4.24 14.70
C GLU A 5 0.51 -3.50 13.38
N ASP A 6 0.23 -4.16 12.24
CA ASP A 6 0.37 -3.55 10.91
C ASP A 6 -0.66 -2.45 10.67
N VAL A 7 -1.90 -2.63 11.13
CA VAL A 7 -2.96 -1.62 11.04
C VAL A 7 -2.60 -0.43 11.94
N GLN A 8 -2.15 -0.69 13.17
CA GLN A 8 -1.74 0.36 14.10
C GLN A 8 -0.54 1.14 13.55
N ALA A 9 0.48 0.46 13.00
CA ALA A 9 1.63 1.12 12.36
C ALA A 9 1.19 2.03 11.19
N THR A 10 0.25 1.56 10.37
CA THR A 10 -0.29 2.35 9.26
C THR A 10 -1.02 3.59 9.77
N MET A 11 -1.88 3.45 10.79
CA MET A 11 -2.60 4.58 11.38
C MET A 11 -1.64 5.59 12.04
N ASP A 12 -0.58 5.14 12.70
CA ASP A 12 0.40 6.02 13.33
C ASP A 12 1.19 6.81 12.28
N CYS A 13 1.61 6.18 11.19
CA CYS A 13 2.23 6.87 10.06
C CYS A 13 1.29 7.89 9.42
N LEU A 14 0.03 7.54 9.21
CA LEU A 14 -0.98 8.46 8.67
C LEU A 14 -1.21 9.66 9.60
N ARG A 15 -1.29 9.45 10.92
CA ARG A 15 -1.39 10.53 11.92
C ARG A 15 -0.19 11.46 11.87
N ALA A 16 1.02 10.90 11.74
CA ALA A 16 2.23 11.69 11.59
C ALA A 16 2.23 12.51 10.28
N MET A 17 1.46 12.12 9.26
CA MET A 17 1.22 12.89 8.04
C MET A 17 0.03 13.86 8.13
N GLY A 18 -0.54 14.06 9.33
CA GLY A 18 -1.65 14.99 9.57
C GLY A 18 -3.05 14.41 9.28
N VAL A 19 -3.16 13.11 9.03
CA VAL A 19 -4.45 12.42 8.88
C VAL A 19 -5.04 12.15 10.26
N GLN A 20 -6.33 12.41 10.45
CA GLN A 20 -7.00 12.04 11.69
C GLN A 20 -7.61 10.64 11.57
N CYS A 21 -7.05 9.69 12.30
CA CYS A 21 -7.54 8.31 12.37
C CYS A 21 -8.08 8.03 13.77
N ARG A 22 -9.35 7.59 13.87
CA ARG A 22 -10.00 7.20 15.12
C ARG A 22 -10.61 5.83 14.97
N GLN A 23 -10.21 4.90 15.83
CA GLN A 23 -10.79 3.57 15.91
C GLN A 23 -11.81 3.52 17.07
N SER A 24 -12.94 2.88 16.82
CA SER A 24 -13.97 2.59 17.81
C SER A 24 -14.55 1.22 17.52
N GLY A 25 -14.22 0.21 18.32
CA GLY A 25 -14.52 -1.18 18.03
C GLY A 25 -13.96 -1.59 16.67
N ASP A 26 -14.80 -2.17 15.83
CA ASP A 26 -14.42 -2.66 14.49
C ASP A 26 -14.42 -1.56 13.42
N THR A 27 -14.68 -0.31 13.78
CA THR A 27 -14.79 0.80 12.84
C THR A 27 -13.61 1.75 12.97
N VAL A 28 -13.01 2.12 11.84
CA VAL A 28 -12.01 3.19 11.76
C VAL A 28 -12.57 4.34 10.93
N ARG A 29 -12.59 5.53 11.52
CA ARG A 29 -12.89 6.78 10.82
C ARG A 29 -11.60 7.48 10.45
N VAL A 30 -11.46 7.83 9.16
CA VAL A 30 -10.29 8.50 8.62
C VAL A 30 -10.72 9.83 8.02
N GLN A 31 -10.21 10.93 8.57
CA GLN A 31 -10.29 12.24 7.93
C GLN A 31 -8.97 12.47 7.20
N GLY A 32 -8.99 12.26 5.89
CA GLY A 32 -7.81 12.32 5.03
C GLY A 32 -7.24 13.73 4.90
N THR A 33 -6.03 13.78 4.37
CA THR A 33 -5.34 15.00 3.98
C THR A 33 -4.79 14.87 2.55
N ASP A 34 -4.47 15.96 1.90
CA ASP A 34 -3.82 15.96 0.60
C ASP A 34 -2.30 15.76 0.77
N PHE A 35 -1.80 14.60 0.41
CA PHE A 35 -0.38 14.27 0.53
C PHE A 35 0.53 15.18 -0.32
N ARG A 36 0.02 15.83 -1.36
CA ARG A 36 0.80 16.78 -2.17
C ARG A 36 1.21 18.03 -1.37
N THR A 37 0.44 18.38 -0.34
CA THR A 37 0.66 19.54 0.52
C THR A 37 0.96 19.18 1.97
N ALA A 38 0.78 17.91 2.34
CA ALA A 38 1.04 17.40 3.67
C ALA A 38 2.53 17.52 4.05
N ARG A 39 2.77 17.60 5.36
CA ARG A 39 4.12 17.53 5.93
C ARG A 39 4.11 16.54 7.09
N ALA A 40 5.17 15.78 7.23
CA ALA A 40 5.32 14.93 8.39
C ALA A 40 5.57 15.77 9.65
N HIS A 41 4.85 15.45 10.72
CA HIS A 41 4.98 16.06 12.04
C HIS A 41 5.88 15.23 12.98
N GLY A 42 6.76 14.41 12.41
CA GLY A 42 7.65 13.51 13.11
C GLY A 42 8.13 12.37 12.22
N GLU A 43 8.71 11.35 12.83
CA GLU A 43 9.08 10.13 12.13
C GLU A 43 7.85 9.26 11.86
N LEU A 44 7.87 8.58 10.72
CA LEU A 44 6.82 7.64 10.30
C LEU A 44 7.20 6.25 10.83
N ALA A 45 6.69 5.91 12.01
CA ALA A 45 7.03 4.68 12.72
C ALA A 45 6.30 3.47 12.14
N CYS A 46 6.93 2.73 11.26
CA CYS A 46 6.37 1.54 10.61
C CYS A 46 6.40 0.29 11.50
N ARG A 47 6.98 0.34 12.69
CA ARG A 47 7.17 -0.82 13.56
C ARG A 47 7.92 -1.94 12.81
N GLU A 48 7.35 -3.13 12.62
CA GLU A 48 7.87 -4.19 11.75
C GLU A 48 7.06 -4.36 10.45
N SER A 49 6.08 -3.49 10.19
CA SER A 49 5.17 -3.59 9.05
C SER A 49 5.83 -3.26 7.70
N GLY A 50 6.13 -4.29 6.93
CA GLY A 50 6.65 -4.14 5.57
C GLY A 50 5.63 -3.57 4.59
N SER A 51 4.34 -3.86 4.77
CA SER A 51 3.25 -3.31 3.98
C SER A 51 3.09 -1.81 4.22
N THR A 52 3.04 -1.38 5.48
CA THR A 52 2.99 0.06 5.83
C THR A 52 4.12 0.83 5.17
N LEU A 53 5.35 0.36 5.30
CA LEU A 53 6.53 1.01 4.72
C LEU A 53 6.42 1.14 3.19
N ARG A 54 6.14 0.02 2.49
CA ARG A 54 6.10 0.00 1.03
C ARG A 54 4.91 0.76 0.45
N PHE A 55 3.76 0.68 1.10
CA PHE A 55 2.57 1.40 0.63
C PHE A 55 2.67 2.91 0.83
N LEU A 56 3.37 3.38 1.87
CA LEU A 56 3.40 4.80 2.19
C LEU A 56 4.59 5.55 1.56
N ILE A 57 5.67 4.88 1.16
CA ILE A 57 6.80 5.58 0.50
C ILE A 57 6.33 6.39 -0.72
N PRO A 58 5.61 5.85 -1.73
CA PRO A 58 5.19 6.64 -2.88
C PRO A 58 4.20 7.78 -2.56
N PRO A 59 3.15 7.60 -1.74
CA PRO A 59 2.33 8.72 -1.28
C PRO A 59 3.14 9.82 -0.57
N VAL A 60 4.09 9.45 0.26
CA VAL A 60 4.97 10.42 0.94
C VAL A 60 5.91 11.10 -0.05
N LEU A 61 6.35 10.42 -1.10
CA LEU A 61 7.13 11.04 -2.19
C LEU A 61 6.35 12.11 -2.97
N LEU A 62 5.01 12.15 -2.91
CA LEU A 62 4.22 13.26 -3.48
C LEU A 62 4.46 14.57 -2.74
N THR A 63 4.84 14.51 -1.46
CA THR A 63 5.19 15.72 -0.70
C THR A 63 6.52 16.28 -1.19
N ARG A 64 6.67 17.58 -1.14
CA ARG A 64 7.94 18.24 -1.43
C ARG A 64 8.88 18.29 -0.24
N SER A 65 8.34 18.05 0.96
CA SER A 65 9.11 18.03 2.19
C SER A 65 9.63 16.62 2.47
N PRO A 66 10.90 16.45 2.84
CA PRO A 66 11.43 15.16 3.23
C PRO A 66 10.69 14.61 4.47
N ALA A 67 10.50 13.28 4.49
CA ALA A 67 9.98 12.57 5.64
C ALA A 67 10.82 11.32 5.89
N THR A 68 10.92 10.91 7.15
CA THR A 68 11.75 9.78 7.60
C THR A 68 10.88 8.68 8.15
N PHE A 69 11.00 7.50 7.56
CA PHE A 69 10.44 6.26 8.08
C PHE A 69 11.41 5.61 9.05
N THR A 70 10.87 5.06 10.13
CA THR A 70 11.60 4.26 11.11
C THR A 70 10.91 2.93 11.34
N GLY A 71 11.65 1.95 11.82
CA GLY A 71 11.13 0.64 12.18
C GLY A 71 12.14 -0.12 13.01
N TYR A 72 11.71 -1.23 13.57
CA TYR A 72 12.55 -2.13 14.36
C TYR A 72 12.58 -3.55 13.79
N GLY A 73 13.24 -4.45 14.51
CA GLY A 73 13.51 -5.78 14.00
C GLY A 73 14.33 -5.72 12.71
N ARG A 74 13.92 -6.49 11.72
CA ARG A 74 14.61 -6.57 10.42
C ARG A 74 13.98 -5.68 9.33
N LEU A 75 12.99 -4.85 9.66
CA LEU A 75 12.25 -4.08 8.65
C LEU A 75 13.17 -3.18 7.83
N MET A 76 14.01 -2.41 8.50
CA MET A 76 14.89 -1.43 7.83
C MET A 76 16.09 -2.05 7.11
N GLU A 77 16.31 -3.35 7.29
CA GLU A 77 17.32 -4.14 6.55
C GLU A 77 16.76 -4.74 5.26
N ARG A 78 15.42 -4.75 5.11
CA ARG A 78 14.78 -5.30 3.91
C ARG A 78 15.16 -4.48 2.67
N PRO A 79 15.43 -5.14 1.53
CA PRO A 79 15.77 -4.45 0.30
C PRO A 79 14.64 -3.51 -0.14
N MET A 80 14.98 -2.23 -0.35
CA MET A 80 14.10 -1.21 -0.92
C MET A 80 14.64 -0.70 -2.26
N GLN A 81 15.44 -1.54 -2.93
CA GLN A 81 16.15 -1.18 -4.16
C GLN A 81 15.19 -0.67 -5.24
N VAL A 82 13.99 -1.23 -5.36
CA VAL A 82 12.97 -0.80 -6.33
C VAL A 82 12.68 0.70 -6.18
N TYR A 83 12.44 1.17 -4.96
CA TYR A 83 12.19 2.60 -4.74
C TYR A 83 13.46 3.44 -4.80
N ALA A 84 14.60 2.90 -4.38
CA ALA A 84 15.88 3.59 -4.51
C ALA A 84 16.22 3.88 -5.99
N ASP A 85 15.99 2.91 -6.88
CA ASP A 85 16.21 3.06 -8.32
C ASP A 85 15.25 4.07 -8.93
N ILE A 86 13.95 3.99 -8.63
CA ILE A 86 12.95 4.96 -9.07
C ILE A 86 13.34 6.38 -8.62
N CYS A 87 13.72 6.56 -7.36
CA CYS A 87 14.10 7.86 -6.85
C CYS A 87 15.36 8.40 -7.52
N ARG A 88 16.36 7.55 -7.75
CA ARG A 88 17.58 7.92 -8.47
C ARG A 88 17.28 8.36 -9.91
N GLU A 89 16.46 7.61 -10.65
CA GLU A 89 16.08 7.94 -12.03
C GLU A 89 15.27 9.24 -12.13
N ARG A 90 14.51 9.57 -11.08
CA ARG A 90 13.64 10.76 -11.03
C ARG A 90 14.27 11.96 -10.32
N GLY A 91 15.49 11.83 -9.81
CA GLY A 91 16.15 12.89 -9.04
C GLY A 91 15.45 13.18 -7.71
N LEU A 92 14.79 12.17 -7.11
CA LEU A 92 14.13 12.27 -5.82
C LEU A 92 15.06 11.85 -4.70
N LEU A 93 14.82 12.37 -3.50
CA LEU A 93 15.54 11.95 -2.31
C LEU A 93 15.13 10.54 -1.91
N PHE A 94 16.11 9.64 -1.82
CA PHE A 94 16.01 8.36 -1.15
C PHE A 94 17.32 8.07 -0.43
N ARG A 95 17.28 7.96 0.89
CA ARG A 95 18.43 7.63 1.72
C ARG A 95 18.02 6.53 2.69
N GLN A 96 18.66 5.37 2.58
CA GLN A 96 18.52 4.27 3.52
C GLN A 96 19.77 4.18 4.39
N GLU A 97 19.58 4.35 5.68
CA GLU A 97 20.62 4.26 6.70
C GLU A 97 20.19 3.24 7.76
N LYS A 98 21.07 2.92 8.71
CA LYS A 98 20.74 1.99 9.78
C LYS A 98 19.50 2.46 10.55
N GLY A 99 18.41 1.69 10.47
CA GLY A 99 17.15 1.95 11.17
C GLY A 99 16.25 3.02 10.56
N ARG A 100 16.59 3.63 9.40
CA ARG A 100 15.88 4.78 8.84
C ARG A 100 15.85 4.77 7.31
N ILE A 101 14.75 5.26 6.74
CA ILE A 101 14.65 5.58 5.32
C ILE A 101 14.07 6.98 5.18
N THR A 102 14.80 7.89 4.57
CA THR A 102 14.34 9.27 4.30
C THR A 102 14.04 9.43 2.84
N VAL A 103 12.85 9.94 2.52
CA VAL A 103 12.35 10.14 1.15
C VAL A 103 11.73 11.52 0.98
N GLY A 104 11.70 12.03 -0.26
CA GLY A 104 11.05 13.31 -0.59
C GLY A 104 11.33 13.74 -2.02
N GLY A 105 10.66 14.81 -2.48
CA GLY A 105 11.04 15.46 -3.74
C GLY A 105 9.93 15.69 -4.75
N GLY A 106 8.67 15.24 -4.51
CA GLY A 106 7.55 15.43 -5.42
C GLY A 106 7.52 14.40 -6.55
N LEU A 107 6.91 13.25 -6.30
CA LEU A 107 6.78 12.14 -7.28
C LEU A 107 6.10 12.63 -8.57
N PRO A 108 6.78 12.67 -9.73
CA PRO A 108 6.18 13.13 -10.98
C PRO A 108 5.32 12.03 -11.64
N ALA A 109 4.42 12.44 -12.53
CA ALA A 109 3.82 11.50 -13.47
C ALA A 109 4.86 10.99 -14.47
N GLY A 110 4.61 9.82 -15.06
CA GLY A 110 5.47 9.24 -16.09
C GLY A 110 5.50 7.72 -16.10
N VAL A 111 6.49 7.15 -16.78
CA VAL A 111 6.65 5.70 -16.90
C VAL A 111 7.54 5.19 -15.77
N TYR A 112 7.07 4.19 -15.04
CA TYR A 112 7.76 3.52 -13.94
C TYR A 112 8.02 2.06 -14.29
N ALA A 113 9.26 1.72 -14.57
CA ALA A 113 9.67 0.36 -14.87
C ALA A 113 10.20 -0.32 -13.60
N LEU A 114 9.62 -1.46 -13.23
CA LEU A 114 10.04 -2.21 -12.04
C LEU A 114 9.76 -3.71 -12.21
N PRO A 115 10.47 -4.58 -11.46
CA PRO A 115 10.22 -6.02 -11.50
C PRO A 115 8.85 -6.36 -10.88
N GLY A 116 8.14 -7.32 -11.49
CA GLY A 116 6.83 -7.81 -11.02
C GLY A 116 6.93 -8.97 -10.02
N ASP A 117 8.10 -9.58 -9.89
CA ASP A 117 8.37 -10.80 -9.11
C ASP A 117 9.07 -10.54 -7.76
N VAL A 118 9.35 -9.28 -7.42
CA VAL A 118 9.97 -8.96 -6.12
C VAL A 118 8.91 -8.83 -5.01
N SER A 119 7.92 -8.00 -5.20
CA SER A 119 6.75 -7.86 -4.32
C SER A 119 5.71 -6.95 -4.94
N SER A 120 4.45 -7.39 -4.96
CA SER A 120 3.31 -6.57 -5.39
C SER A 120 3.13 -5.28 -4.57
N GLN A 121 3.66 -5.22 -3.35
CA GLN A 121 3.55 -4.05 -2.48
C GLN A 121 4.23 -2.80 -3.05
N PHE A 122 5.32 -2.97 -3.83
CA PHE A 122 5.96 -1.84 -4.53
C PHE A 122 5.05 -1.26 -5.61
N ILE A 123 4.36 -2.13 -6.33
CA ILE A 123 3.42 -1.72 -7.38
C ILE A 123 2.20 -1.05 -6.75
N SER A 124 1.63 -1.65 -5.69
CA SER A 124 0.49 -1.09 -4.95
C SER A 124 0.79 0.29 -4.36
N GLY A 125 1.98 0.48 -3.80
CA GLY A 125 2.40 1.80 -3.30
C GLY A 125 2.40 2.87 -4.39
N LEU A 126 2.92 2.56 -5.59
CA LEU A 126 2.87 3.47 -6.75
C LEU A 126 1.42 3.70 -7.22
N LEU A 127 0.58 2.66 -7.23
CA LEU A 127 -0.84 2.78 -7.59
C LEU A 127 -1.58 3.72 -6.65
N PHE A 128 -1.26 3.75 -5.36
CA PHE A 128 -1.88 4.69 -4.42
C PHE A 128 -1.45 6.15 -4.65
N ALA A 129 -0.26 6.39 -5.16
CA ALA A 129 0.31 7.72 -5.31
C ALA A 129 0.07 8.34 -6.69
N LEU A 130 0.32 7.59 -7.77
CA LEU A 130 0.35 8.12 -9.13
C LEU A 130 -0.96 8.76 -9.61
N PRO A 131 -2.17 8.31 -9.18
CA PRO A 131 -3.41 8.99 -9.53
C PRO A 131 -3.45 10.45 -9.06
N LEU A 132 -2.74 10.79 -7.99
CA LEU A 132 -2.68 12.14 -7.44
C LEU A 132 -1.65 13.02 -8.14
N ALA A 133 -0.73 12.45 -8.92
CA ALA A 133 0.25 13.21 -9.69
C ALA A 133 -0.41 13.93 -10.87
N ALA A 134 0.18 15.03 -11.30
CA ALA A 134 -0.32 15.76 -12.48
C ALA A 134 0.13 15.06 -13.77
N GLY A 135 -0.81 14.45 -14.50
CA GLY A 135 -0.57 13.80 -15.78
C GLY A 135 -0.65 12.28 -15.75
N GLN A 136 -0.60 11.70 -16.94
CA GLN A 136 -0.71 10.26 -17.15
C GLN A 136 0.55 9.54 -16.68
N SER A 137 0.35 8.39 -16.00
CA SER A 137 1.43 7.49 -15.63
C SER A 137 1.22 6.08 -16.20
N GLU A 138 2.30 5.34 -16.35
CA GLU A 138 2.29 3.93 -16.73
C GLU A 138 3.25 3.17 -15.82
N ILE A 139 2.81 2.05 -15.28
CA ILE A 139 3.67 1.10 -14.58
C ILE A 139 3.98 -0.05 -15.55
N ARG A 140 5.27 -0.28 -15.82
CA ARG A 140 5.76 -1.36 -16.70
C ARG A 140 6.47 -2.41 -15.86
N LEU A 141 5.96 -3.64 -15.91
CA LEU A 141 6.60 -4.76 -15.23
C LEU A 141 7.66 -5.37 -16.15
N THR A 142 8.91 -5.38 -15.69
CA THR A 142 10.04 -5.94 -16.43
C THR A 142 10.07 -7.46 -16.38
N THR A 143 9.47 -8.05 -15.33
CA THR A 143 9.26 -9.49 -15.14
C THR A 143 7.77 -9.80 -14.95
N PRO A 144 7.31 -11.07 -15.13
CA PRO A 144 5.94 -11.46 -14.78
C PRO A 144 5.64 -11.18 -13.30
N THR A 145 4.36 -10.94 -12.99
CA THR A 145 3.95 -10.79 -11.58
C THR A 145 3.43 -12.11 -11.02
N GLU A 146 3.94 -12.53 -9.87
CA GLU A 146 3.48 -13.73 -9.16
C GLU A 146 2.24 -13.46 -8.30
N SER A 147 2.06 -12.22 -7.87
CA SER A 147 1.02 -11.83 -6.90
C SER A 147 -0.06 -10.94 -7.54
N ARG A 148 -0.59 -11.33 -8.72
CA ARG A 148 -1.58 -10.54 -9.46
C ARG A 148 -2.87 -10.28 -8.66
N SER A 149 -3.31 -11.23 -7.85
CA SER A 149 -4.50 -11.09 -6.99
C SER A 149 -4.41 -9.90 -6.04
N TYR A 150 -3.26 -9.66 -5.43
CA TYR A 150 -3.05 -8.49 -4.55
C TYR A 150 -3.11 -7.17 -5.31
N LEU A 151 -2.71 -7.15 -6.59
CA LEU A 151 -2.87 -5.96 -7.44
C LEU A 151 -4.34 -5.75 -7.82
N LEU A 152 -5.10 -6.82 -8.04
CA LEU A 152 -6.56 -6.72 -8.28
C LEU A 152 -7.27 -6.17 -7.04
N LEU A 153 -6.93 -6.63 -5.83
CA LEU A 153 -7.42 -6.05 -4.58
C LEU A 153 -7.08 -4.56 -4.46
N THR A 154 -5.86 -4.18 -4.82
CA THR A 154 -5.43 -2.77 -4.81
C THR A 154 -6.28 -1.93 -5.76
N LEU A 155 -6.45 -2.38 -7.00
CA LEU A 155 -7.26 -1.68 -8.02
C LEU A 155 -8.73 -1.59 -7.62
N ASP A 156 -9.28 -2.65 -7.02
CA ASP A 156 -10.66 -2.64 -6.53
C ASP A 156 -10.84 -1.66 -5.37
N ALA A 157 -9.93 -1.66 -4.40
CA ALA A 157 -9.93 -0.69 -3.31
C ALA A 157 -9.87 0.76 -3.85
N MET A 158 -8.98 1.05 -4.80
CA MET A 158 -8.89 2.37 -5.43
C MET A 158 -10.21 2.77 -6.10
N ARG A 159 -10.83 1.85 -6.86
CA ARG A 159 -12.11 2.05 -7.53
C ARG A 159 -13.24 2.36 -6.53
N GLN A 160 -13.29 1.66 -5.39
CA GLN A 160 -14.26 1.94 -4.33
C GLN A 160 -14.14 3.37 -3.80
N PHE A 161 -12.95 3.96 -3.81
CA PHE A 161 -12.71 5.35 -3.43
C PHE A 161 -12.70 6.32 -4.62
N GLY A 162 -13.22 5.91 -5.79
CA GLY A 162 -13.42 6.77 -6.96
C GLY A 162 -12.18 7.07 -7.78
N VAL A 163 -11.14 6.24 -7.67
CA VAL A 163 -9.90 6.37 -8.44
C VAL A 163 -9.75 5.20 -9.40
N GLU A 164 -9.43 5.52 -10.66
CA GLU A 164 -9.30 4.54 -11.72
C GLU A 164 -7.83 4.31 -12.10
N ALA A 165 -7.47 3.07 -12.21
CA ALA A 165 -6.26 2.57 -12.83
C ALA A 165 -6.53 1.14 -13.32
N GLY A 166 -5.75 0.63 -14.27
CA GLY A 166 -6.04 -0.70 -14.78
C GLY A 166 -4.96 -1.25 -15.71
N TRP A 167 -5.05 -2.55 -15.94
CA TRP A 167 -4.20 -3.26 -16.86
C TRP A 167 -4.51 -2.88 -18.31
N THR A 168 -3.48 -2.54 -19.08
CA THR A 168 -3.54 -2.34 -20.54
C THR A 168 -2.91 -3.52 -21.29
N SER A 169 -2.09 -4.31 -20.61
CA SER A 169 -1.56 -5.60 -21.06
C SER A 169 -1.11 -6.41 -19.85
N ASP A 170 -0.62 -7.62 -20.03
CA ASP A 170 -0.16 -8.50 -18.93
C ASP A 170 0.96 -7.89 -18.07
N ARG A 171 1.69 -6.90 -18.60
CA ARG A 171 2.82 -6.26 -17.93
C ARG A 171 2.74 -4.74 -17.87
N ARG A 172 1.56 -4.16 -18.12
CA ARG A 172 1.40 -2.70 -18.13
C ARG A 172 0.11 -2.30 -17.42
N LEU A 173 0.26 -1.34 -16.53
CA LEU A 173 -0.85 -0.69 -15.86
C LEU A 173 -0.88 0.79 -16.28
N SER A 174 -2.03 1.25 -16.72
CA SER A 174 -2.29 2.67 -16.98
C SER A 174 -2.86 3.31 -15.73
N VAL A 175 -2.34 4.48 -15.37
CA VAL A 175 -2.74 5.25 -14.19
C VAL A 175 -2.99 6.70 -14.62
N PRO A 176 -4.24 7.06 -14.97
CA PRO A 176 -4.60 8.46 -15.20
C PRO A 176 -4.29 9.30 -13.98
N GLY A 177 -3.67 10.46 -14.17
CA GLY A 177 -3.36 11.37 -13.09
C GLY A 177 -4.40 12.47 -12.92
N GLY A 178 -4.16 13.37 -11.96
CA GLY A 178 -5.08 14.46 -11.65
C GLY A 178 -6.37 14.00 -10.96
N GLN A 179 -6.43 12.75 -10.53
CA GLN A 179 -7.58 12.16 -9.83
C GLN A 179 -7.60 12.56 -8.34
N ARG A 180 -8.71 12.27 -7.70
CA ARG A 180 -8.91 12.53 -6.28
C ARG A 180 -9.68 11.36 -5.65
N TYR A 181 -9.16 10.87 -4.53
CA TYR A 181 -9.89 9.92 -3.70
C TYR A 181 -11.11 10.57 -3.06
N CYS A 182 -12.25 9.89 -3.12
CA CYS A 182 -13.51 10.32 -2.55
C CYS A 182 -13.79 9.58 -1.24
N ALA A 183 -14.25 10.28 -0.21
CA ALA A 183 -14.64 9.64 1.04
C ALA A 183 -15.78 8.65 0.81
N ARG A 184 -15.65 7.47 1.39
CA ARG A 184 -16.63 6.37 1.31
C ARG A 184 -16.69 5.63 2.64
N GLU A 185 -17.83 5.03 2.90
CA GLU A 185 -17.99 4.00 3.89
C GLU A 185 -17.86 2.65 3.20
N VAL A 186 -16.92 1.83 3.66
CA VAL A 186 -16.63 0.51 3.09
C VAL A 186 -16.49 -0.51 4.21
N ALA A 187 -16.94 -1.73 3.95
CA ALA A 187 -16.72 -2.87 4.82
C ALA A 187 -15.52 -3.66 4.31
N VAL A 188 -14.54 -3.91 5.18
CA VAL A 188 -13.42 -4.79 4.89
C VAL A 188 -13.89 -6.23 5.08
N GLU A 189 -13.70 -7.06 4.07
CA GLU A 189 -14.04 -8.49 4.11
C GLU A 189 -13.07 -9.28 5.02
N GLY A 190 -13.46 -10.50 5.38
CA GLY A 190 -12.60 -11.44 6.09
C GLY A 190 -11.40 -11.85 5.24
N ASP A 191 -10.31 -12.21 5.93
CA ASP A 191 -9.04 -12.59 5.32
C ASP A 191 -9.02 -14.10 5.07
N TYR A 192 -8.97 -14.49 3.79
CA TYR A 192 -8.90 -15.89 3.38
C TYR A 192 -7.59 -16.58 3.79
N SER A 193 -6.47 -15.86 3.84
CA SER A 193 -5.20 -16.42 4.31
C SER A 193 -5.29 -16.88 5.77
N ASN A 194 -5.87 -16.05 6.65
CA ASN A 194 -6.11 -16.42 8.04
C ASN A 194 -7.20 -17.49 8.17
N ALA A 195 -8.23 -17.42 7.32
CA ALA A 195 -9.32 -18.40 7.31
C ALA A 195 -8.80 -19.82 7.00
N ALA A 196 -7.85 -19.95 6.06
CA ALA A 196 -7.26 -21.25 5.70
C ALA A 196 -6.62 -21.96 6.89
N PHE A 197 -5.92 -21.21 7.76
CA PHE A 197 -5.34 -21.80 8.98
C PHE A 197 -6.41 -22.32 9.94
N LEU A 198 -7.51 -21.58 10.07
CA LEU A 198 -8.62 -21.99 10.94
C LEU A 198 -9.41 -23.16 10.33
N ASP A 199 -9.59 -23.18 9.01
CA ASP A 199 -10.29 -24.25 8.33
C ASP A 199 -9.50 -25.56 8.34
N ALA A 200 -8.18 -25.49 8.42
CA ALA A 200 -7.34 -26.68 8.60
C ALA A 200 -7.73 -27.52 9.85
N PHE A 201 -8.28 -26.89 10.90
CA PHE A 201 -8.82 -27.64 12.05
C PHE A 201 -10.02 -28.50 11.69
N ASN A 202 -10.83 -28.10 10.71
CA ASN A 202 -11.97 -28.88 10.24
C ASN A 202 -11.52 -30.17 9.55
N PHE A 203 -10.42 -30.15 8.81
CA PHE A 203 -9.81 -31.36 8.23
C PHE A 203 -9.27 -32.33 9.31
N LEU A 204 -8.96 -31.82 10.48
CA LEU A 204 -8.50 -32.63 11.63
C LEU A 204 -9.64 -33.08 12.56
N GLY A 205 -10.90 -32.91 12.11
CA GLY A 205 -12.10 -33.31 12.89
C GLY A 205 -12.59 -32.21 13.85
N GLY A 206 -12.15 -30.98 13.70
CA GLY A 206 -12.68 -29.82 14.41
C GLY A 206 -14.05 -29.37 13.87
N ALA A 207 -14.66 -28.40 14.56
CA ALA A 207 -15.93 -27.78 14.17
C ALA A 207 -15.80 -26.24 14.28
N VAL A 208 -14.99 -25.64 13.40
CA VAL A 208 -14.79 -24.19 13.33
C VAL A 208 -15.71 -23.61 12.26
N THR A 209 -16.52 -22.61 12.62
CA THR A 209 -17.32 -21.87 11.67
C THR A 209 -16.66 -20.54 11.34
N LEU A 210 -16.35 -20.32 10.05
CA LEU A 210 -15.77 -19.10 9.54
C LEU A 210 -16.88 -18.14 9.09
N THR A 211 -16.79 -16.88 9.47
CA THR A 211 -17.74 -15.83 9.11
C THR A 211 -17.04 -14.63 8.49
N GLY A 212 -17.77 -13.82 7.72
CA GLY A 212 -17.23 -12.60 7.13
C GLY A 212 -16.42 -12.79 5.84
N LEU A 213 -16.28 -14.03 5.35
CA LEU A 213 -15.69 -14.31 4.04
C LEU A 213 -16.70 -14.03 2.93
N ARG A 214 -16.23 -13.49 1.81
CA ARG A 214 -17.05 -13.18 0.65
C ARG A 214 -16.77 -14.17 -0.49
N PRO A 215 -17.80 -14.87 -1.02
CA PRO A 215 -17.61 -15.82 -2.12
C PRO A 215 -17.09 -15.17 -3.42
N ASP A 216 -17.32 -13.87 -3.60
CA ASP A 216 -16.88 -13.08 -4.75
C ASP A 216 -15.55 -12.33 -4.51
N SER A 217 -14.84 -12.67 -3.43
CA SER A 217 -13.57 -12.04 -3.08
C SER A 217 -12.53 -12.14 -4.19
N LEU A 218 -11.72 -11.09 -4.33
CA LEU A 218 -10.54 -11.04 -5.21
C LEU A 218 -9.27 -11.57 -4.55
N GLN A 219 -9.33 -12.01 -3.29
CA GLN A 219 -8.21 -12.60 -2.59
C GLN A 219 -7.76 -13.90 -3.30
N GLY A 220 -6.46 -14.02 -3.57
CA GLY A 220 -5.90 -15.19 -4.26
C GLY A 220 -6.10 -16.49 -3.49
N ASP A 221 -6.06 -16.39 -2.17
CA ASP A 221 -6.18 -17.53 -1.25
C ASP A 221 -7.61 -18.07 -1.13
N ARG A 222 -8.58 -17.46 -1.82
CA ARG A 222 -9.95 -17.97 -1.92
C ARG A 222 -10.06 -19.33 -2.64
N CYS A 223 -9.00 -19.76 -3.31
CA CYS A 223 -9.01 -20.95 -4.17
C CYS A 223 -8.90 -22.30 -3.44
N TYR A 224 -8.83 -22.33 -2.12
CA TYR A 224 -8.81 -23.59 -1.36
C TYR A 224 -10.19 -24.02 -0.90
#